data_a7bd728f27792a616dd09683798c892e
#
_entry.id   a7bd728f27792a616dd09683798c892e
#
_cell.length_a   1.000
_cell.length_b   1.000
_cell.length_c   1.000
_cell.angle_alpha   90.00
_cell.angle_beta   90.00
_cell.angle_gamma   90.00
#
_symmetry.space_group_name_H-M   'P 1'
#
loop_
_entity.id
_entity.type
_entity.pdbx_description
1 polymer ?
#
loop_
_entity_poly.entity_id
_entity_poly.type
_entity_poly.pdbx_seq_one_letter_code
_entity_poly.pdbx_strand_id
1 'polypeptide(L)'
;MPVKEYLNKTINLSENEPQLFYDTNDQESLEQIINTQKKVTEHLKSKKDTKKIFSILIVIDDFADDVKMSRNSVLLHSLFTRGRHSGISTIVSTQKFASIANIIRVNATELFVFRLRNYRDLETFIEEVSALIDKKSLMEIYSLATSEPFSFLTVDLTAKKKMIFL
;
A
#
# COMPACT_ATOMS: atom_id res chain seq x y z
N MET A 1 4.75 22.28 0.26
CA MET A 1 5.88 21.88 -0.62
C MET A 1 5.56 20.51 -1.12
N PRO A 2 5.54 20.22 -2.42
CA PRO A 2 5.31 18.88 -2.93
C PRO A 2 6.36 17.90 -2.41
N VAL A 3 5.93 16.69 -2.08
CA VAL A 3 6.80 15.63 -1.52
C VAL A 3 8.03 15.39 -2.40
N LYS A 4 7.87 15.43 -3.73
CA LYS A 4 8.94 15.30 -4.73
C LYS A 4 10.05 16.34 -4.53
N GLU A 5 9.72 17.61 -4.32
CA GLU A 5 10.70 18.67 -4.07
C GLU A 5 11.42 18.49 -2.73
N TYR A 6 10.69 18.07 -1.69
CA TYR A 6 11.28 17.79 -0.39
C TYR A 6 12.30 16.66 -0.46
N LEU A 7 11.94 15.54 -1.09
CA LEU A 7 12.81 14.37 -1.22
C LEU A 7 14.02 14.66 -2.09
N ASN A 8 13.86 15.36 -3.23
CA ASN A 8 14.99 15.75 -4.08
C ASN A 8 15.99 16.65 -3.34
N LYS A 9 15.53 17.56 -2.47
CA LYS A 9 16.41 18.40 -1.64
C LYS A 9 17.10 17.60 -0.54
N THR A 10 16.42 16.61 0.03
CA THR A 10 16.92 15.87 1.20
C THR A 10 17.91 14.77 0.80
N ILE A 11 17.69 14.15 -0.37
CA ILE A 11 18.48 12.98 -0.81
C ILE A 11 19.66 13.39 -1.70
N ASN A 12 19.73 14.67 -2.17
CA ASN A 12 20.81 15.15 -3.05
C ASN A 12 21.10 14.21 -4.24
N LEU A 13 20.04 13.78 -4.93
CA LEU A 13 20.17 12.87 -6.08
C LEU A 13 21.06 13.51 -7.17
N SER A 14 22.14 12.85 -7.52
CA SER A 14 22.99 13.23 -8.67
C SER A 14 22.31 12.85 -9.99
N GLU A 15 22.68 13.51 -11.08
CA GLU A 15 22.10 13.25 -12.42
C GLU A 15 22.26 11.79 -12.90
N ASN A 16 23.13 11.01 -12.28
CA ASN A 16 23.42 9.60 -12.62
C ASN A 16 22.70 8.60 -11.69
N GLU A 17 21.86 9.05 -10.75
CA GLU A 17 21.15 8.15 -9.85
C GLU A 17 19.84 7.63 -10.47
N PRO A 18 19.37 6.44 -10.05
CA PRO A 18 18.14 5.87 -10.58
C PRO A 18 16.94 6.77 -10.32
N GLN A 19 16.05 6.89 -11.29
CA GLN A 19 14.81 7.63 -11.15
C GLN A 19 13.98 7.06 -9.99
N LEU A 20 13.63 7.91 -9.02
CA LEU A 20 12.82 7.53 -7.87
C LEU A 20 11.34 7.92 -8.00
N PHE A 21 11.03 8.82 -8.94
CA PHE A 21 9.68 9.35 -9.16
C PHE A 21 9.25 9.13 -10.60
N TYR A 22 8.06 8.61 -10.76
CA TYR A 22 7.42 8.36 -12.05
C TYR A 22 6.11 9.13 -12.08
N ASP A 23 5.95 10.00 -13.07
CA ASP A 23 4.73 10.82 -13.22
C ASP A 23 3.62 10.06 -13.95
N THR A 24 3.93 8.90 -14.50
CA THR A 24 2.99 8.02 -15.20
C THR A 24 3.16 6.59 -14.71
N ASN A 25 2.11 5.79 -14.93
CA ASN A 25 2.15 4.36 -14.65
C ASN A 25 3.04 3.63 -15.67
N ASP A 26 4.33 3.58 -15.40
CA ASP A 26 5.31 2.86 -16.19
C ASP A 26 5.46 1.42 -15.67
N GLN A 27 4.71 0.50 -16.28
CA GLN A 27 4.72 -0.92 -15.91
C GLN A 27 6.08 -1.57 -16.17
N GLU A 28 6.79 -1.13 -17.20
CA GLU A 28 8.12 -1.68 -17.55
C GLU A 28 9.15 -1.33 -16.48
N SER A 29 9.21 -0.06 -16.09
CA SER A 29 10.08 0.38 -14.99
C SER A 29 9.73 -0.32 -13.67
N LEU A 30 8.44 -0.47 -13.35
CA LEU A 30 8.01 -1.18 -12.15
C LEU A 30 8.45 -2.65 -12.17
N GLU A 31 8.33 -3.32 -13.31
CA GLU A 31 8.79 -4.70 -13.48
C GLU A 31 10.30 -4.83 -13.32
N GLN A 32 11.06 -3.90 -13.89
CA GLN A 32 12.53 -3.86 -13.75
C GLN A 32 12.94 -3.68 -12.29
N ILE A 33 12.31 -2.76 -11.55
CA ILE A 33 12.54 -2.54 -10.12
C ILE A 33 12.27 -3.83 -9.32
N ILE A 34 11.12 -4.46 -9.52
CA ILE A 34 10.74 -5.71 -8.84
C ILE A 34 11.75 -6.81 -9.14
N ASN A 35 12.14 -7.01 -10.40
CA ASN A 35 13.06 -8.05 -10.81
C ASN A 35 14.47 -7.81 -10.27
N THR A 36 14.92 -6.57 -10.24
CA THR A 36 16.22 -6.19 -9.66
C THR A 36 16.24 -6.48 -8.16
N GLN A 37 15.19 -6.08 -7.43
CA GLN A 37 15.09 -6.33 -6.00
C GLN A 37 15.02 -7.83 -5.66
N LYS A 38 14.34 -8.64 -6.48
CA LYS A 38 14.35 -10.10 -6.35
C LYS A 38 15.76 -10.67 -6.46
N LYS A 39 16.50 -10.29 -7.51
CA LYS A 39 17.90 -10.73 -7.72
C LYS A 39 18.80 -10.36 -6.54
N VAL A 40 18.69 -9.12 -6.02
CA VAL A 40 19.43 -8.67 -4.84
C VAL A 40 19.11 -9.54 -3.63
N THR A 41 17.83 -9.78 -3.37
CA THR A 41 17.39 -10.59 -2.23
C THR A 41 17.86 -12.05 -2.35
N GLU A 42 17.78 -12.66 -3.52
CA GLU A 42 18.27 -14.02 -3.80
C GLU A 42 19.78 -14.12 -3.61
N HIS A 43 20.55 -13.13 -4.10
CA HIS A 43 21.98 -13.07 -3.93
C HIS A 43 22.40 -12.99 -2.46
N LEU A 44 21.71 -12.18 -1.65
CA LEU A 44 21.99 -12.08 -0.22
C LEU A 44 21.66 -13.38 0.51
N LYS A 45 20.52 -14.00 0.18
CA LYS A 45 20.14 -15.31 0.76
C LYS A 45 21.18 -16.40 0.42
N SER A 46 21.68 -16.43 -0.81
CA SER A 46 22.70 -17.42 -1.23
C SER A 46 24.02 -17.27 -0.48
N LYS A 47 24.41 -16.05 -0.15
CA LYS A 47 25.65 -15.75 0.62
C LYS A 47 25.50 -15.96 2.12
N LYS A 48 24.30 -16.31 2.62
CA LYS A 48 23.97 -16.38 4.06
C LYS A 48 24.30 -15.08 4.83
N ASP A 49 24.43 -13.97 4.11
CA ASP A 49 24.65 -12.65 4.71
C ASP A 49 23.32 -12.06 5.16
N THR A 50 22.87 -12.50 6.32
CA THR A 50 21.61 -12.02 6.92
C THR A 50 21.76 -10.67 7.63
N LYS A 51 22.99 -10.12 7.70
CA LYS A 51 23.26 -8.86 8.41
C LYS A 51 22.84 -7.62 7.62
N LYS A 52 22.72 -7.74 6.29
CA LYS A 52 22.32 -6.64 5.41
C LYS A 52 21.06 -7.04 4.65
N ILE A 53 19.91 -6.52 5.08
CA ILE A 53 18.67 -6.66 4.34
C ILE A 53 18.46 -5.36 3.58
N PHE A 54 18.47 -5.43 2.25
CA PHE A 54 18.03 -4.33 1.42
C PHE A 54 16.52 -4.46 1.18
N SER A 55 15.78 -3.44 1.56
CA SER A 55 14.34 -3.35 1.32
C SER A 55 14.00 -2.08 0.57
N ILE A 56 12.97 -2.14 -0.24
CA ILE A 56 12.43 -0.99 -0.97
C ILE A 56 10.97 -0.76 -0.59
N LEU A 57 10.54 0.48 -0.65
CA LEU A 57 9.16 0.90 -0.52
C LEU A 57 8.67 1.41 -1.87
N ILE A 58 7.58 0.85 -2.36
CA ILE A 58 6.86 1.32 -3.55
C ILE A 58 5.61 2.04 -3.07
N VAL A 59 5.46 3.30 -3.46
CA VAL A 59 4.27 4.11 -3.17
C VAL A 59 3.57 4.40 -4.48
N ILE A 60 2.30 4.02 -4.57
CA ILE A 60 1.43 4.25 -5.71
C ILE A 60 0.31 5.17 -5.25
N ASP A 61 0.33 6.41 -5.73
CA ASP A 61 -0.67 7.41 -5.39
C ASP A 61 -1.71 7.54 -6.51
N ASP A 62 -2.92 7.94 -6.11
CA ASP A 62 -4.09 8.18 -6.98
C ASP A 62 -4.43 7.01 -7.93
N PHE A 63 -4.44 5.83 -7.36
CA PHE A 63 -4.61 4.57 -8.07
C PHE A 63 -5.97 4.40 -8.78
N ALA A 64 -6.97 5.21 -8.43
CA ALA A 64 -8.35 5.03 -8.89
C ALA A 64 -8.56 5.35 -10.38
N ASP A 65 -7.71 6.18 -10.98
CA ASP A 65 -7.91 6.67 -12.35
C ASP A 65 -7.36 5.71 -13.41
N ASP A 66 -6.47 4.80 -13.06
CA ASP A 66 -5.95 3.79 -13.99
C ASP A 66 -6.69 2.44 -13.84
N VAL A 67 -7.74 2.26 -14.63
CA VAL A 67 -8.55 1.02 -14.66
C VAL A 67 -7.72 -0.23 -14.98
N LYS A 68 -6.64 -0.09 -15.75
CA LYS A 68 -5.76 -1.22 -16.09
C LYS A 68 -4.92 -1.66 -14.90
N MET A 69 -4.46 -0.71 -14.07
CA MET A 69 -3.73 -1.02 -12.83
C MET A 69 -4.64 -1.54 -11.73
N SER A 70 -5.86 -1.01 -11.60
CA SER A 70 -6.71 -1.26 -10.44
C SER A 70 -7.27 -2.69 -10.35
N ARG A 71 -7.59 -3.31 -11.47
CA ARG A 71 -8.27 -4.62 -11.47
C ARG A 71 -7.45 -5.77 -12.04
N ASN A 72 -6.60 -5.50 -13.02
CA ASN A 72 -5.94 -6.55 -13.83
C ASN A 72 -4.42 -6.54 -13.75
N SER A 73 -3.80 -5.70 -12.91
CA SER A 73 -2.34 -5.65 -12.83
C SER A 73 -1.79 -6.86 -12.08
N VAL A 74 -1.29 -7.84 -12.82
CA VAL A 74 -0.57 -9.00 -12.28
C VAL A 74 0.62 -8.56 -11.43
N LEU A 75 1.31 -7.47 -11.82
CA LEU A 75 2.44 -6.93 -11.08
C LEU A 75 2.01 -6.43 -9.70
N LEU A 76 0.95 -5.62 -9.63
CA LEU A 76 0.44 -5.11 -8.36
C LEU A 76 -0.06 -6.24 -7.45
N HIS A 77 -0.81 -7.20 -8.00
CA HIS A 77 -1.21 -8.38 -7.23
C HIS A 77 0.01 -9.12 -6.66
N SER A 78 1.09 -9.24 -7.44
CA SER A 78 2.31 -9.90 -6.99
C SER A 78 3.02 -9.14 -5.87
N LEU A 79 2.94 -7.81 -5.84
CA LEU A 79 3.50 -6.98 -4.77
C LEU A 79 2.81 -7.27 -3.44
N PHE A 80 1.49 -7.31 -3.41
CA PHE A 80 0.72 -7.58 -2.19
C PHE A 80 0.80 -9.04 -1.73
N THR A 81 0.88 -10.00 -2.64
CA THR A 81 0.92 -11.43 -2.28
C THR A 81 2.32 -11.93 -1.98
N ARG A 82 3.36 -11.42 -2.65
CA ARG A 82 4.73 -11.96 -2.61
C ARG A 82 5.82 -10.91 -2.36
N GLY A 83 5.52 -9.62 -2.37
CA GLY A 83 6.50 -8.54 -2.22
C GLY A 83 7.38 -8.70 -0.99
N ARG A 84 6.79 -9.10 0.15
CA ARG A 84 7.50 -9.34 1.42
C ARG A 84 8.65 -10.35 1.30
N HIS A 85 8.53 -11.37 0.43
CA HIS A 85 9.57 -12.37 0.24
C HIS A 85 10.82 -11.83 -0.46
N SER A 86 10.66 -10.70 -1.13
CA SER A 86 11.72 -9.98 -1.85
C SER A 86 12.13 -8.68 -1.16
N GLY A 87 11.66 -8.44 0.08
CA GLY A 87 11.96 -7.19 0.80
C GLY A 87 11.29 -5.98 0.17
N ILE A 88 10.11 -6.15 -0.45
CA ILE A 88 9.33 -5.05 -1.04
C ILE A 88 8.12 -4.77 -0.16
N SER A 89 8.04 -3.53 0.33
CA SER A 89 6.83 -2.97 0.96
C SER A 89 6.08 -2.12 -0.06
N THR A 90 4.75 -2.13 -0.01
CA THR A 90 3.92 -1.40 -0.96
C THR A 90 2.84 -0.62 -0.24
N ILE A 91 2.70 0.66 -0.58
CA ILE A 91 1.59 1.52 -0.15
C ILE A 91 0.82 1.92 -1.41
N VAL A 92 -0.50 1.80 -1.34
CA VAL A 92 -1.42 2.25 -2.39
C VAL A 92 -2.39 3.25 -1.80
N SER A 93 -2.47 4.43 -2.38
CA SER A 93 -3.47 5.43 -2.07
C SER A 93 -4.57 5.43 -3.14
N THR A 94 -5.82 5.52 -2.73
CA THR A 94 -6.97 5.55 -3.64
C THR A 94 -8.14 6.31 -3.04
N GLN A 95 -8.92 6.93 -3.90
CA GLN A 95 -10.16 7.60 -3.51
C GLN A 95 -11.37 6.65 -3.53
N LYS A 96 -11.23 5.42 -4.08
CA LYS A 96 -12.32 4.46 -4.23
C LYS A 96 -11.91 3.09 -3.70
N PHE A 97 -12.31 2.77 -2.48
CA PHE A 97 -11.97 1.49 -1.85
C PHE A 97 -12.46 0.28 -2.65
N ALA A 98 -13.71 0.30 -3.12
CA ALA A 98 -14.31 -0.79 -3.90
C ALA A 98 -13.67 -0.99 -5.30
N SER A 99 -12.88 -0.03 -5.81
CA SER A 99 -12.18 -0.18 -7.09
C SER A 99 -10.90 -1.01 -6.97
N ILE A 100 -10.32 -1.11 -5.77
CA ILE A 100 -9.15 -1.96 -5.54
C ILE A 100 -9.56 -3.44 -5.69
N ALA A 101 -8.75 -4.21 -6.40
CA ALA A 101 -9.01 -5.65 -6.56
C ALA A 101 -9.05 -6.36 -5.19
N ASN A 102 -9.98 -7.29 -5.01
CA ASN A 102 -10.15 -8.03 -3.76
C ASN A 102 -8.85 -8.69 -3.29
N ILE A 103 -8.06 -9.25 -4.22
CA ILE A 103 -6.77 -9.88 -3.89
C ILE A 103 -5.78 -8.91 -3.22
N ILE A 104 -5.83 -7.62 -3.52
CA ILE A 104 -4.99 -6.60 -2.88
C ILE A 104 -5.53 -6.32 -1.48
N ARG A 105 -6.84 -6.10 -1.34
CA ARG A 105 -7.48 -5.77 -0.07
C ARG A 105 -7.28 -6.88 0.99
N VAL A 106 -7.50 -8.15 0.60
CA VAL A 106 -7.34 -9.30 1.52
C VAL A 106 -5.88 -9.62 1.86
N ASN A 107 -4.92 -9.11 1.10
CA ASN A 107 -3.48 -9.26 1.37
C ASN A 107 -2.84 -7.98 1.95
N ALA A 108 -3.60 -6.93 2.14
CA ALA A 108 -3.14 -5.77 2.88
C ALA A 108 -2.87 -6.15 4.34
N THR A 109 -1.86 -5.53 4.94
CA THR A 109 -1.53 -5.72 6.36
C THR A 109 -2.13 -4.63 7.22
N GLU A 110 -2.28 -3.44 6.66
CA GLU A 110 -2.84 -2.28 7.34
C GLU A 110 -3.72 -1.48 6.38
N LEU A 111 -4.78 -0.89 6.92
CA LEU A 111 -5.65 0.04 6.21
C LEU A 111 -5.70 1.36 6.98
N PHE A 112 -5.51 2.47 6.26
CA PHE A 112 -5.69 3.83 6.73
C PHE A 112 -6.91 4.41 6.05
N VAL A 113 -8.04 4.45 6.72
CA VAL A 113 -9.35 4.77 6.12
C VAL A 113 -9.79 6.15 6.56
N PHE A 114 -9.65 7.12 5.66
CA PHE A 114 -10.19 8.46 5.83
C PHE A 114 -11.69 8.48 5.62
N ARG A 115 -12.32 9.64 5.85
CA ARG A 115 -13.75 9.81 5.65
C ARG A 115 -14.15 9.54 4.20
N LEU A 116 -14.81 8.41 3.96
CA LEU A 116 -15.32 8.00 2.66
C LEU A 116 -16.57 8.81 2.31
N ARG A 117 -16.65 9.27 1.06
CA ARG A 117 -17.79 10.05 0.57
C ARG A 117 -18.90 9.18 -0.03
N ASN A 118 -18.54 7.99 -0.47
CA ASN A 118 -19.45 7.06 -1.15
C ASN A 118 -19.89 5.96 -0.19
N TYR A 119 -21.21 5.80 -0.04
CA TYR A 119 -21.79 4.77 0.83
C TYR A 119 -21.37 3.35 0.41
N ARG A 120 -21.26 3.07 -0.89
CA ARG A 120 -20.82 1.76 -1.41
C ARG A 120 -19.38 1.42 -0.99
N ASP A 121 -18.49 2.39 -0.98
CA ASP A 121 -17.11 2.18 -0.51
C ASP A 121 -17.08 1.92 0.99
N LEU A 122 -17.88 2.65 1.76
CA LEU A 122 -18.04 2.44 3.20
C LEU A 122 -18.64 1.07 3.51
N GLU A 123 -19.70 0.69 2.82
CA GLU A 123 -20.34 -0.63 2.99
C GLU A 123 -19.35 -1.76 2.68
N THR A 124 -18.60 -1.66 1.57
CA THR A 124 -17.57 -2.65 1.20
C THR A 124 -16.50 -2.75 2.29
N PHE A 125 -16.01 -1.62 2.81
CA PHE A 125 -15.03 -1.59 3.89
C PHE A 125 -15.57 -2.25 5.16
N ILE A 126 -16.76 -1.86 5.61
CA ILE A 126 -17.40 -2.42 6.80
C ILE A 126 -17.63 -3.93 6.65
N GLU A 127 -18.03 -4.40 5.49
CA GLU A 127 -18.24 -5.83 5.23
C GLU A 127 -16.95 -6.64 5.32
N GLU A 128 -15.86 -6.15 4.72
CA GLU A 128 -14.58 -6.86 4.71
C GLU A 128 -13.91 -6.91 6.10
N VAL A 129 -14.10 -5.89 6.92
CA VAL A 129 -13.47 -5.79 8.25
C VAL A 129 -14.37 -6.35 9.36
N SER A 130 -15.65 -6.56 9.11
CA SER A 130 -16.65 -7.00 10.10
C SER A 130 -16.51 -8.46 10.59
N ALA A 131 -15.53 -9.20 10.09
CA ALA A 131 -15.27 -10.56 10.60
C ALA A 131 -14.82 -10.59 12.08
N LEU A 132 -14.30 -9.47 12.60
CA LEU A 132 -13.74 -9.36 13.95
C LEU A 132 -14.60 -8.52 14.91
N ILE A 133 -15.42 -7.63 14.39
CA ILE A 133 -16.29 -6.72 15.13
C ILE A 133 -17.63 -6.63 14.40
N ASP A 134 -18.74 -6.56 15.14
CA ASP A 134 -20.04 -6.37 14.52
C ASP A 134 -20.13 -5.04 13.74
N LYS A 135 -20.91 -5.07 12.66
CA LYS A 135 -21.00 -3.95 11.71
C LYS A 135 -21.43 -2.64 12.37
N LYS A 136 -22.29 -2.68 13.39
CA LYS A 136 -22.80 -1.49 14.07
C LYS A 136 -21.69 -0.82 14.87
N SER A 137 -20.99 -1.58 15.70
CA SER A 137 -19.86 -1.08 16.49
C SER A 137 -18.73 -0.56 15.59
N LEU A 138 -18.42 -1.26 14.49
CA LEU A 138 -17.42 -0.81 13.54
C LEU A 138 -17.81 0.52 12.86
N MET A 139 -19.08 0.70 12.52
CA MET A 139 -19.61 1.96 11.98
C MET A 139 -19.49 3.13 12.96
N GLU A 140 -19.77 2.88 14.24
CA GLU A 140 -19.63 3.88 15.30
C GLU A 140 -18.17 4.28 15.49
N ILE A 141 -17.26 3.31 15.57
CA ILE A 141 -15.81 3.55 15.66
C ILE A 141 -15.30 4.34 14.43
N TYR A 142 -15.68 3.92 13.23
CA TYR A 142 -15.31 4.63 12.00
C TYR A 142 -15.82 6.08 12.02
N SER A 143 -17.07 6.30 12.38
CA SER A 143 -17.66 7.64 12.42
C SER A 143 -16.95 8.56 13.42
N LEU A 144 -16.56 8.01 14.57
CA LEU A 144 -15.79 8.74 15.58
C LEU A 144 -14.36 9.04 15.09
N ALA A 145 -13.66 8.04 14.57
CA ALA A 145 -12.28 8.17 14.11
C ALA A 145 -12.12 9.11 12.91
N THR A 146 -13.18 9.33 12.11
CA THR A 146 -13.17 10.21 10.94
C THR A 146 -14.00 11.48 11.12
N SER A 147 -14.29 11.88 12.37
CA SER A 147 -15.11 13.06 12.67
C SER A 147 -14.40 14.36 12.38
N GLU A 148 -13.11 14.42 12.66
CA GLU A 148 -12.29 15.62 12.49
C GLU A 148 -11.65 15.68 11.09
N PRO A 149 -11.32 16.87 10.57
CA PRO A 149 -10.56 17.01 9.34
C PRO A 149 -9.22 16.29 9.41
N PHE A 150 -8.86 15.57 8.34
CA PHE A 150 -7.61 14.82 8.20
C PHE A 150 -7.43 13.64 9.18
N SER A 151 -8.43 13.32 10.00
CA SER A 151 -8.44 12.12 10.83
C SER A 151 -8.78 10.87 10.01
N PHE A 152 -8.34 9.72 10.48
CA PHE A 152 -8.56 8.43 9.82
C PHE A 152 -8.63 7.28 10.84
N LEU A 153 -9.24 6.20 10.42
CA LEU A 153 -9.24 4.94 11.15
C LEU A 153 -8.07 4.07 10.67
N THR A 154 -7.22 3.62 11.59
CA THR A 154 -6.21 2.58 11.30
C THR A 154 -6.77 1.21 11.65
N VAL A 155 -6.61 0.26 10.72
CA VAL A 155 -7.01 -1.14 10.92
C VAL A 155 -5.79 -2.01 10.68
N ASP A 156 -5.25 -2.64 11.73
CA ASP A 156 -4.21 -3.66 11.63
C ASP A 156 -4.85 -5.03 11.35
N LEU A 157 -4.71 -5.51 10.11
CA LEU A 157 -5.25 -6.80 9.67
C LEU A 157 -4.38 -7.99 10.07
N THR A 158 -3.21 -7.76 10.67
CA THR A 158 -2.26 -8.80 11.11
C THR A 158 -2.33 -9.07 12.61
N ALA A 159 -3.01 -8.22 13.36
CA ALA A 159 -3.10 -8.30 14.81
C ALA A 159 -3.76 -9.61 15.27
N LYS A 160 -3.04 -10.38 16.06
CA LYS A 160 -3.58 -11.59 16.70
C LYS A 160 -4.52 -11.19 17.84
N LYS A 161 -5.83 -11.23 17.60
CA LYS A 161 -6.91 -11.12 18.61
C LYS A 161 -7.21 -9.76 19.28
N LYS A 162 -6.56 -8.67 18.94
CA LYS A 162 -7.01 -7.32 19.33
C LYS A 162 -6.78 -6.38 18.16
N MET A 163 -7.85 -5.93 17.54
CA MET A 163 -7.78 -4.74 16.70
C MET A 163 -7.50 -3.57 17.64
N ILE A 164 -6.32 -2.96 17.49
CA ILE A 164 -6.01 -1.71 18.17
C ILE A 164 -6.40 -0.63 17.18
N PHE A 165 -7.48 0.07 17.53
CA PHE A 165 -7.88 1.30 16.86
C PHE A 165 -7.11 2.44 17.54
N LEU A 166 -6.31 3.15 16.80
CA LEU A 166 -5.67 4.40 17.20
C LEU A 166 -6.22 5.54 16.35
#